data_f6fb1414348f4f975cbc227d3204f326
#
_entry.id   f6fb1414348f4f975cbc227d3204f326
#
_cell.length_a   1.000
_cell.length_b   1.000
_cell.length_c   1.000
_cell.angle_alpha   90.00
_cell.angle_beta   90.00
_cell.angle_gamma   90.00
#
_symmetry.space_group_name_H-M   'P 1'
#
loop_
_entity.id
_entity.type
_entity.pdbx_description
1 polymer ?
#
loop_
_entity_poly.entity_id
_entity_poly.type
_entity_poly.pdbx_seq_one_letter_code
_entity_poly.pdbx_strand_id
1 'polypeptide(L)'
;VEGYADPHTWHDPVFWTETVIAVAQSMSQDLDLMVSADRIATLRTAARLIDEWITQTFAPIPVEQRIVVSAHDAFSYYGKRYGVSLEPLLGLSTASETKLARVNELVDLIAERDISAVFSETSVESAGIAALREGAAQRGVDLRSMPPLYSDALGPADKRGGQYFGMLIENTINIVDAISGERPSLSPSAQIFLEAHGLLATETLL
;
A
#
# COMPACT_ATOMS: atom_id res chain seq x y z
N VAL A 1 12.63 15.34 8.08
CA VAL A 1 13.11 14.99 9.43
C VAL A 1 14.38 14.18 9.24
N GLU A 2 15.54 14.84 9.18
CA GLU A 2 16.83 14.16 9.06
C GLU A 2 17.07 13.31 10.30
N GLY A 3 17.28 11.99 10.12
CA GLY A 3 17.77 11.08 11.15
C GLY A 3 16.82 9.99 11.64
N TYR A 4 15.59 9.93 11.19
CA TYR A 4 14.68 8.81 11.51
C TYR A 4 14.61 7.82 10.34
N ALA A 5 14.78 6.53 10.68
CA ALA A 5 14.54 5.47 9.71
C ALA A 5 13.04 5.41 9.37
N ASP A 6 12.71 5.17 8.10
CA ASP A 6 11.34 4.93 7.68
C ASP A 6 10.82 3.62 8.31
N PRO A 7 9.76 3.67 9.15
CA PRO A 7 9.24 2.49 9.81
C PRO A 7 8.38 1.60 8.93
N HIS A 8 7.87 2.09 7.77
CA HIS A 8 6.78 1.48 6.99
C HIS A 8 7.23 0.27 6.15
N THR A 9 8.09 -0.56 6.72
CA THR A 9 8.69 -1.74 6.08
C THR A 9 7.66 -2.80 5.68
N TRP A 10 6.48 -2.81 6.31
CA TRP A 10 5.39 -3.74 6.01
C TRP A 10 4.78 -3.59 4.62
N HIS A 11 5.07 -2.52 3.91
CA HIS A 11 4.65 -2.36 2.52
C HIS A 11 5.55 -3.07 1.50
N ASP A 12 6.65 -3.69 1.94
CA ASP A 12 7.42 -4.67 1.17
C ASP A 12 7.15 -6.09 1.71
N PRO A 13 6.37 -6.94 1.01
CA PRO A 13 5.94 -8.22 1.54
C PRO A 13 7.10 -9.20 1.83
N VAL A 14 8.17 -9.13 1.05
CA VAL A 14 9.32 -10.03 1.23
C VAL A 14 10.17 -9.57 2.41
N PHE A 15 10.50 -8.27 2.46
CA PHE A 15 11.28 -7.71 3.56
C PHE A 15 10.55 -7.85 4.90
N TRP A 16 9.27 -7.52 4.95
CA TRP A 16 8.47 -7.63 6.17
C TRP A 16 8.34 -9.08 6.66
N THR A 17 8.12 -10.02 5.74
CA THR A 17 8.03 -11.44 6.10
C THR A 17 9.32 -11.95 6.74
N GLU A 18 10.48 -11.61 6.20
CA GLU A 18 11.77 -12.00 6.82
C GLU A 18 11.97 -11.29 8.17
N THR A 19 11.55 -10.04 8.30
CA THR A 19 11.59 -9.31 9.57
C THR A 19 10.74 -10.01 10.64
N VAL A 20 9.48 -10.36 10.31
CA VAL A 20 8.58 -11.07 11.23
C VAL A 20 9.14 -12.44 11.63
N ILE A 21 9.72 -13.18 10.67
CA ILE A 21 10.36 -14.47 10.94
C ILE A 21 11.56 -14.31 11.89
N ALA A 22 12.43 -13.33 11.64
CA ALA A 22 13.59 -13.07 12.50
C ALA A 22 13.17 -12.71 13.93
N VAL A 23 12.16 -11.84 14.08
CA VAL A 23 11.60 -11.49 15.40
C VAL A 23 11.00 -12.72 16.09
N ALA A 24 10.20 -13.50 15.39
CA ALA A 24 9.58 -14.72 15.94
C ALA A 24 10.65 -15.74 16.39
N GLN A 25 11.71 -15.92 15.60
CA GLN A 25 12.83 -16.81 15.96
C GLN A 25 13.62 -16.31 17.18
N SER A 26 13.86 -15.01 17.29
CA SER A 26 14.51 -14.42 18.48
C SER A 26 13.64 -14.63 19.71
N MET A 27 12.35 -14.29 19.64
CA MET A 27 11.42 -14.49 20.76
C MET A 27 11.29 -15.96 21.16
N SER A 28 11.36 -16.90 20.21
CA SER A 28 11.28 -18.32 20.50
C SER A 28 12.44 -18.83 21.33
N GLN A 29 13.63 -18.27 21.14
CA GLN A 29 14.81 -18.60 21.98
C GLN A 29 14.66 -18.11 23.41
N ASP A 30 14.10 -16.89 23.58
CA ASP A 30 13.93 -16.27 24.90
C ASP A 30 12.77 -16.88 25.70
N LEU A 31 11.74 -17.39 25.03
CA LEU A 31 10.51 -17.87 25.64
C LEU A 31 10.37 -19.41 25.62
N ASP A 32 11.37 -20.15 25.15
CA ASP A 32 11.36 -21.60 24.95
C ASP A 32 10.13 -22.07 24.11
N LEU A 33 9.81 -21.30 23.06
CA LEU A 33 8.73 -21.58 22.13
C LEU A 33 9.29 -22.17 20.84
N MET A 34 8.48 -22.97 20.13
CA MET A 34 8.86 -23.53 18.83
C MET A 34 8.24 -22.74 17.69
N VAL A 35 9.05 -22.19 16.81
CA VAL A 35 8.58 -21.64 15.54
C VAL A 35 8.61 -22.74 14.48
N SER A 36 7.43 -23.10 13.96
CA SER A 36 7.29 -24.17 12.97
C SER A 36 7.99 -23.83 11.65
N ALA A 37 8.85 -24.71 11.18
CA ALA A 37 9.50 -24.59 9.87
C ALA A 37 8.49 -24.53 8.71
N ASP A 38 7.39 -25.31 8.81
CA ASP A 38 6.32 -25.29 7.80
C ASP A 38 5.60 -23.94 7.76
N ARG A 39 5.40 -23.31 8.93
CA ARG A 39 4.79 -21.98 9.00
C ARG A 39 5.69 -20.92 8.36
N ILE A 40 6.99 -21.00 8.61
CA ILE A 40 7.98 -20.12 7.97
C ILE A 40 7.95 -20.30 6.45
N ALA A 41 7.96 -21.54 5.96
CA ALA A 41 7.89 -21.83 4.54
C ALA A 41 6.59 -21.33 3.90
N THR A 42 5.47 -21.48 4.61
CA THR A 42 4.16 -20.96 4.18
C THR A 42 4.18 -19.44 4.03
N LEU A 43 4.69 -18.70 5.03
CA LEU A 43 4.75 -17.24 4.98
C LEU A 43 5.66 -16.75 3.84
N ARG A 44 6.83 -17.36 3.65
CA ARG A 44 7.72 -17.04 2.52
C ARG A 44 7.06 -17.30 1.18
N THR A 45 6.32 -18.39 1.04
CA THR A 45 5.59 -18.70 -0.19
C THR A 45 4.49 -17.68 -0.44
N ALA A 46 3.71 -17.31 0.58
CA ALA A 46 2.69 -16.29 0.49
C ALA A 46 3.27 -14.93 0.05
N ALA A 47 4.35 -14.49 0.71
CA ALA A 47 5.02 -13.23 0.38
C ALA A 47 5.49 -13.20 -1.07
N ARG A 48 6.10 -14.30 -1.54
CA ARG A 48 6.58 -14.42 -2.93
C ARG A 48 5.42 -14.39 -3.94
N LEU A 49 4.33 -15.10 -3.69
CA LEU A 49 3.16 -15.10 -4.57
C LEU A 49 2.54 -13.72 -4.70
N ILE A 50 2.45 -12.97 -3.60
CA ILE A 50 1.94 -11.59 -3.61
C ILE A 50 2.91 -10.65 -4.31
N ASP A 51 4.20 -10.77 -4.05
CA ASP A 51 5.24 -9.99 -4.71
C ASP A 51 5.25 -10.18 -6.23
N GLU A 52 5.20 -11.42 -6.68
CA GLU A 52 5.11 -11.77 -8.09
C GLU A 52 3.82 -11.22 -8.73
N TRP A 53 2.67 -11.34 -8.04
CA TRP A 53 1.41 -10.81 -8.53
C TRP A 53 1.44 -9.28 -8.65
N ILE A 54 1.93 -8.57 -7.64
CA ILE A 54 2.05 -7.10 -7.69
C ILE A 54 2.96 -6.68 -8.84
N THR A 55 4.13 -7.32 -8.98
CA THR A 55 5.08 -7.05 -10.05
C THR A 55 4.45 -7.24 -11.44
N GLN A 56 3.72 -8.34 -11.64
CA GLN A 56 3.03 -8.64 -12.90
C GLN A 56 1.89 -7.66 -13.18
N THR A 57 1.20 -7.21 -12.14
CA THR A 57 0.10 -6.25 -12.24
C THR A 57 0.59 -4.87 -12.70
N PHE A 58 1.77 -4.44 -12.24
CA PHE A 58 2.38 -3.19 -12.72
C PHE A 58 3.10 -3.33 -14.07
N ALA A 59 3.48 -4.52 -14.49
CA ALA A 59 4.31 -4.72 -15.69
C ALA A 59 3.77 -4.03 -16.96
N PRO A 60 2.46 -4.03 -17.26
CA PRO A 60 1.92 -3.37 -18.45
C PRO A 60 1.87 -1.84 -18.35
N ILE A 61 2.03 -1.25 -17.17
CA ILE A 61 1.94 0.20 -16.95
C ILE A 61 3.34 0.81 -17.14
N PRO A 62 3.53 1.82 -18.02
CA PRO A 62 4.80 2.53 -18.14
C PRO A 62 5.25 3.14 -16.80
N VAL A 63 6.54 3.07 -16.49
CA VAL A 63 7.08 3.51 -15.19
C VAL A 63 6.79 4.98 -14.92
N GLU A 64 6.84 5.82 -15.95
CA GLU A 64 6.55 7.25 -15.90
C GLU A 64 5.09 7.59 -15.56
N GLN A 65 4.18 6.62 -15.70
CA GLN A 65 2.76 6.75 -15.33
C GLN A 65 2.46 6.22 -13.92
N ARG A 66 3.41 5.49 -13.30
CA ARG A 66 3.22 4.92 -11.96
C ARG A 66 3.45 5.98 -10.89
N ILE A 67 2.56 6.97 -10.82
CA ILE A 67 2.64 8.06 -9.84
C ILE A 67 1.45 7.95 -8.89
N VAL A 68 1.73 7.98 -7.58
CA VAL A 68 0.73 7.91 -6.51
C VAL A 68 0.87 9.12 -5.60
N VAL A 69 -0.18 9.92 -5.50
CA VAL A 69 -0.29 11.01 -4.53
C VAL A 69 -1.04 10.48 -3.31
N SER A 70 -0.38 10.48 -2.14
CA SER A 70 -0.90 9.92 -0.89
C SER A 70 -0.95 10.96 0.23
N ALA A 71 -1.63 10.63 1.34
CA ALA A 71 -1.75 11.56 2.45
C ALA A 71 -0.44 11.73 3.21
N HIS A 72 0.36 10.64 3.43
CA HIS A 72 1.68 10.75 4.03
C HIS A 72 2.69 9.76 3.41
N ASP A 73 3.96 9.87 3.80
CA ASP A 73 5.06 9.06 3.27
C ASP A 73 5.14 7.68 3.96
N ALA A 74 4.17 6.83 3.69
CA ALA A 74 4.13 5.45 4.20
C ALA A 74 4.53 4.40 3.16
N PHE A 75 4.54 4.73 1.88
CA PHE A 75 4.66 3.73 0.82
C PHE A 75 6.04 3.69 0.14
N SER A 76 7.08 4.31 0.72
CA SER A 76 8.41 4.37 0.13
C SER A 76 9.02 2.99 -0.17
N TYR A 77 8.82 1.99 0.71
CA TYR A 77 9.26 0.60 0.47
C TYR A 77 8.50 -0.03 -0.69
N TYR A 78 7.19 0.18 -0.76
CA TYR A 78 6.36 -0.28 -1.88
C TYR A 78 6.79 0.35 -3.21
N GLY A 79 6.93 1.67 -3.22
CA GLY A 79 7.36 2.42 -4.40
C GLY A 79 8.71 1.97 -4.94
N LYS A 80 9.68 1.81 -4.05
CA LYS A 80 11.03 1.31 -4.40
C LYS A 80 10.99 -0.09 -4.99
N ARG A 81 10.14 -0.98 -4.45
CA ARG A 81 10.04 -2.36 -4.90
C ARG A 81 9.37 -2.51 -6.25
N TYR A 82 8.30 -1.77 -6.51
CA TYR A 82 7.45 -1.95 -7.69
C TYR A 82 7.61 -0.84 -8.74
N GLY A 83 8.57 0.07 -8.54
CA GLY A 83 8.82 1.17 -9.47
C GLY A 83 7.68 2.17 -9.52
N VAL A 84 7.06 2.49 -8.37
CA VAL A 84 6.00 3.49 -8.22
C VAL A 84 6.60 4.76 -7.61
N SER A 85 6.39 5.90 -8.26
CA SER A 85 6.75 7.22 -7.72
C SER A 85 5.73 7.64 -6.68
N LEU A 86 6.20 7.92 -5.47
CA LEU A 86 5.37 8.33 -4.33
C LEU A 86 5.51 9.83 -4.14
N GLU A 87 4.36 10.52 -4.12
CA GLU A 87 4.25 11.96 -3.93
C GLU A 87 3.36 12.24 -2.72
N PRO A 88 3.90 12.08 -1.50
CA PRO A 88 3.13 12.26 -0.29
C PRO A 88 2.88 13.74 0.01
N LEU A 89 1.70 14.03 0.58
CA LEU A 89 1.34 15.37 1.04
C LEU A 89 2.08 15.73 2.35
N LEU A 90 2.16 14.77 3.28
CA LEU A 90 2.89 14.86 4.55
C LEU A 90 4.15 13.98 4.51
N GLY A 91 5.14 14.30 5.34
CA GLY A 91 6.31 13.44 5.54
C GLY A 91 5.98 12.14 6.30
N LEU A 92 7.03 11.49 6.85
CA LEU A 92 6.91 10.24 7.62
C LEU A 92 5.99 10.35 8.86
N SER A 93 5.80 11.55 9.40
CA SER A 93 4.94 11.78 10.57
C SER A 93 3.60 12.36 10.15
N THR A 94 2.52 11.70 10.56
CA THR A 94 1.15 12.17 10.38
C THR A 94 0.77 13.35 11.29
N ALA A 95 1.58 13.62 12.32
CA ALA A 95 1.40 14.78 13.21
C ALA A 95 1.87 16.11 12.61
N SER A 96 2.47 16.08 11.41
CA SER A 96 2.93 17.28 10.72
C SER A 96 1.76 18.05 10.11
N GLU A 97 1.82 19.39 10.19
CA GLU A 97 0.82 20.23 9.52
C GLU A 97 1.04 20.24 7.99
N THR A 98 -0.05 20.23 7.25
CA THR A 98 -0.04 20.37 5.80
C THR A 98 0.45 21.77 5.40
N LYS A 99 1.58 21.86 4.68
CA LYS A 99 2.09 23.11 4.18
C LYS A 99 1.40 23.51 2.87
N LEU A 100 0.87 24.72 2.81
CA LEU A 100 0.21 25.24 1.59
C LEU A 100 1.11 25.18 0.34
N ALA A 101 2.41 25.39 0.51
CA ALA A 101 3.37 25.26 -0.59
C ALA A 101 3.34 23.83 -1.18
N ARG A 102 3.32 22.78 -0.33
CA ARG A 102 3.26 21.38 -0.80
C ARG A 102 1.95 21.06 -1.49
N VAL A 103 0.83 21.60 -1.00
CA VAL A 103 -0.47 21.47 -1.68
C VAL A 103 -0.39 22.04 -3.10
N ASN A 104 0.16 23.25 -3.26
CA ASN A 104 0.28 23.88 -4.59
C ASN A 104 1.20 23.08 -5.53
N GLU A 105 2.36 22.61 -5.03
CA GLU A 105 3.28 21.75 -5.79
C GLU A 105 2.58 20.48 -6.30
N LEU A 106 1.80 19.83 -5.43
CA LEU A 106 1.06 18.62 -5.81
C LEU A 106 -0.08 18.92 -6.78
N VAL A 107 -0.79 20.03 -6.63
CA VAL A 107 -1.81 20.47 -7.59
C VAL A 107 -1.21 20.71 -8.97
N ASP A 108 -0.03 21.35 -9.04
CA ASP A 108 0.68 21.56 -10.29
C ASP A 108 1.11 20.21 -10.92
N LEU A 109 1.70 19.32 -10.12
CA LEU A 109 2.09 17.98 -10.56
C LEU A 109 0.90 17.16 -11.09
N ILE A 110 -0.25 17.20 -10.38
CA ILE A 110 -1.49 16.53 -10.78
C ILE A 110 -1.92 17.00 -12.17
N ALA A 111 -1.91 18.31 -12.41
CA ALA A 111 -2.29 18.89 -13.69
C ALA A 111 -1.26 18.60 -14.80
N GLU A 112 0.04 18.67 -14.51
CA GLU A 112 1.12 18.45 -15.47
C GLU A 112 1.24 16.98 -15.92
N ARG A 113 0.95 16.04 -15.02
CA ARG A 113 1.10 14.60 -15.24
C ARG A 113 -0.20 13.88 -15.51
N ASP A 114 -1.30 14.61 -15.62
CA ASP A 114 -2.64 14.05 -15.84
C ASP A 114 -3.02 12.95 -14.82
N ILE A 115 -2.69 13.21 -13.55
CA ILE A 115 -2.97 12.27 -12.46
C ILE A 115 -4.47 12.24 -12.21
N SER A 116 -5.07 11.08 -12.34
CA SER A 116 -6.53 10.89 -12.28
C SER A 116 -7.10 10.70 -10.87
N ALA A 117 -6.24 10.45 -9.86
CA ALA A 117 -6.69 10.22 -8.50
C ALA A 117 -5.63 10.60 -7.45
N VAL A 118 -6.10 10.98 -6.27
CA VAL A 118 -5.29 11.12 -5.05
C VAL A 118 -5.89 10.24 -3.97
N PHE A 119 -5.05 9.71 -3.09
CA PHE A 119 -5.48 8.76 -2.08
C PHE A 119 -5.49 9.38 -0.68
N SER A 120 -6.65 9.28 -0.03
CA SER A 120 -6.72 9.35 1.42
C SER A 120 -6.19 8.05 2.04
N GLU A 121 -5.99 8.04 3.33
CA GLU A 121 -5.52 6.87 4.07
C GLU A 121 -6.40 6.62 5.29
N THR A 122 -6.46 5.37 5.73
CA THR A 122 -7.32 4.98 6.85
C THR A 122 -6.85 5.53 8.19
N SER A 123 -5.58 5.88 8.31
CA SER A 123 -4.93 6.38 9.53
C SER A 123 -4.70 7.89 9.58
N VAL A 124 -5.02 8.62 8.48
CA VAL A 124 -4.73 10.06 8.35
C VAL A 124 -5.99 10.84 8.02
N GLU A 125 -6.20 11.98 8.69
CA GLU A 125 -7.31 12.89 8.37
C GLU A 125 -7.23 13.39 6.92
N SER A 126 -8.38 13.45 6.26
CA SER A 126 -8.50 13.72 4.83
C SER A 126 -8.54 15.20 4.45
N ALA A 127 -8.39 16.15 5.39
CA ALA A 127 -8.50 17.59 5.13
C ALA A 127 -7.50 18.07 4.06
N GLY A 128 -6.25 17.59 4.10
CA GLY A 128 -5.23 17.91 3.11
C GLY A 128 -5.55 17.32 1.73
N ILE A 129 -6.10 16.13 1.67
CA ILE A 129 -6.56 15.50 0.42
C ILE A 129 -7.77 16.25 -0.16
N ALA A 130 -8.67 16.76 0.67
CA ALA A 130 -9.76 17.61 0.22
C ALA A 130 -9.25 18.91 -0.43
N ALA A 131 -8.24 19.55 0.17
CA ALA A 131 -7.60 20.75 -0.40
C ALA A 131 -6.91 20.45 -1.75
N LEU A 132 -6.26 19.29 -1.90
CA LEU A 132 -5.69 18.85 -3.19
C LEU A 132 -6.78 18.69 -4.26
N ARG A 133 -7.89 18.06 -3.92
CA ARG A 133 -9.02 17.86 -4.85
C ARG A 133 -9.63 19.18 -5.29
N GLU A 134 -9.82 20.12 -4.34
CA GLU A 134 -10.32 21.46 -4.66
C GLU A 134 -9.33 22.22 -5.56
N GLY A 135 -8.05 22.21 -5.23
CA GLY A 135 -7.01 22.85 -6.05
C GLY A 135 -6.91 22.27 -7.45
N ALA A 136 -7.00 20.94 -7.61
CA ALA A 136 -7.01 20.27 -8.90
C ALA A 136 -8.25 20.65 -9.73
N ALA A 137 -9.44 20.72 -9.09
CA ALA A 137 -10.66 21.16 -9.76
C ALA A 137 -10.55 22.60 -10.28
N GLN A 138 -9.90 23.51 -9.55
CA GLN A 138 -9.62 24.88 -10.00
C GLN A 138 -8.68 24.92 -11.22
N ARG A 139 -7.86 23.90 -11.44
CA ARG A 139 -7.03 23.69 -12.64
C ARG A 139 -7.72 22.91 -13.75
N GLY A 140 -9.01 22.54 -13.57
CA GLY A 140 -9.80 21.80 -14.54
C GLY A 140 -9.58 20.28 -14.52
N VAL A 141 -8.92 19.74 -13.47
CA VAL A 141 -8.71 18.30 -13.28
C VAL A 141 -9.79 17.76 -12.34
N ASP A 142 -10.59 16.81 -12.85
CA ASP A 142 -11.60 16.10 -12.06
C ASP A 142 -11.03 14.78 -11.52
N LEU A 143 -10.65 14.78 -10.24
CA LEU A 143 -10.04 13.64 -9.59
C LEU A 143 -11.08 12.57 -9.22
N ARG A 144 -10.84 11.34 -9.65
CA ARG A 144 -11.64 10.16 -9.28
C ARG A 144 -11.64 9.96 -7.77
N SER A 145 -12.78 9.51 -7.24
CA SER A 145 -12.88 9.08 -5.84
C SER A 145 -12.44 7.63 -5.72
N MET A 146 -11.33 7.40 -5.04
CA MET A 146 -10.79 6.07 -4.77
C MET A 146 -11.00 5.68 -3.30
N PRO A 147 -11.11 4.38 -2.99
CA PRO A 147 -11.06 3.93 -1.62
C PRO A 147 -9.77 4.37 -0.93
N PRO A 148 -9.77 4.65 0.38
CA PRO A 148 -8.56 4.98 1.12
C PRO A 148 -7.55 3.83 1.09
N LEU A 149 -6.26 4.15 1.07
CA LEU A 149 -5.22 3.16 1.25
C LEU A 149 -5.04 2.79 2.73
N TYR A 150 -4.72 1.54 2.97
CA TYR A 150 -4.30 1.07 4.28
C TYR A 150 -2.81 1.37 4.44
N SER A 151 -2.45 2.30 5.31
CA SER A 151 -1.07 2.69 5.58
C SER A 151 -0.56 2.13 6.91
N ASP A 152 -0.93 2.74 8.05
CA ASP A 152 -0.44 2.38 9.39
C ASP A 152 -1.34 1.41 10.14
N ALA A 153 -2.47 1.04 9.55
CA ALA A 153 -3.43 0.13 10.15
C ALA A 153 -4.07 -0.77 9.10
N LEU A 154 -4.39 -2.00 9.52
CA LEU A 154 -5.21 -2.90 8.72
C LEU A 154 -6.67 -2.42 8.69
N GLY A 155 -7.42 -2.90 7.72
CA GLY A 155 -8.86 -2.71 7.63
C GLY A 155 -9.66 -3.48 8.70
N PRO A 156 -11.00 -3.42 8.61
CA PRO A 156 -11.87 -4.23 9.46
C PRO A 156 -11.57 -5.72 9.34
N ALA A 157 -11.58 -6.43 10.47
CA ALA A 157 -11.17 -7.84 10.53
C ALA A 157 -12.02 -8.80 9.68
N ASP A 158 -13.25 -8.41 9.38
CA ASP A 158 -14.21 -9.15 8.53
C ASP A 158 -14.04 -8.84 7.03
N LYS A 159 -13.11 -7.98 6.65
CA LYS A 159 -12.81 -7.59 5.26
C LYS A 159 -11.43 -8.11 4.85
N ARG A 160 -11.21 -8.20 3.54
CA ARG A 160 -9.92 -8.63 2.98
C ARG A 160 -8.75 -7.79 3.52
N GLY A 161 -8.88 -6.48 3.54
CA GLY A 161 -7.87 -5.55 4.06
C GLY A 161 -7.61 -5.65 5.57
N GLY A 162 -8.42 -6.43 6.32
CA GLY A 162 -8.20 -6.76 7.73
C GLY A 162 -7.08 -7.77 7.97
N GLN A 163 -6.51 -8.34 6.91
CA GLN A 163 -5.37 -9.25 6.96
C GLN A 163 -4.19 -8.67 6.17
N TYR A 164 -2.97 -8.99 6.58
CA TYR A 164 -1.76 -8.38 6.03
C TYR A 164 -1.65 -8.51 4.50
N PHE A 165 -1.75 -9.72 3.95
CA PHE A 165 -1.69 -9.90 2.51
C PHE A 165 -2.92 -9.31 1.81
N GLY A 166 -4.07 -9.33 2.46
CA GLY A 166 -5.29 -8.70 1.98
C GLY A 166 -5.17 -7.17 1.87
N MET A 167 -4.50 -6.53 2.81
CA MET A 167 -4.16 -5.10 2.77
C MET A 167 -3.31 -4.76 1.55
N LEU A 168 -2.24 -5.53 1.29
CA LEU A 168 -1.39 -5.31 0.12
C LEU A 168 -2.15 -5.51 -1.21
N ILE A 169 -3.04 -6.51 -1.26
CA ILE A 169 -3.89 -6.79 -2.42
C ILE A 169 -4.83 -5.61 -2.68
N GLU A 170 -5.56 -5.13 -1.67
CA GLU A 170 -6.51 -4.02 -1.81
C GLU A 170 -5.81 -2.72 -2.21
N ASN A 171 -4.68 -2.40 -1.56
CA ASN A 171 -3.89 -1.22 -1.93
C ASN A 171 -3.42 -1.29 -3.39
N THR A 172 -2.90 -2.44 -3.82
CA THR A 172 -2.44 -2.64 -5.20
C THR A 172 -3.59 -2.50 -6.20
N ILE A 173 -4.74 -3.12 -5.93
CA ILE A 173 -5.93 -3.02 -6.78
C ILE A 173 -6.36 -1.55 -6.92
N ASN A 174 -6.44 -0.81 -5.81
CA ASN A 174 -6.88 0.58 -5.82
C ASN A 174 -5.87 1.50 -6.56
N ILE A 175 -4.57 1.28 -6.37
CA ILE A 175 -3.52 2.05 -7.06
C ILE A 175 -3.55 1.79 -8.57
N VAL A 176 -3.62 0.54 -8.99
CA VAL A 176 -3.61 0.18 -10.42
C VAL A 176 -4.89 0.65 -11.11
N ASP A 177 -6.06 0.47 -10.47
CA ASP A 177 -7.33 1.02 -10.97
C ASP A 177 -7.26 2.54 -11.14
N ALA A 178 -6.67 3.26 -10.19
CA ALA A 178 -6.49 4.70 -10.30
C ALA A 178 -5.62 5.10 -11.50
N ILE A 179 -4.53 4.39 -11.75
CA ILE A 179 -3.57 4.72 -12.81
C ILE A 179 -4.09 4.30 -14.19
N SER A 180 -4.59 3.07 -14.31
CA SER A 180 -4.92 2.47 -15.62
C SER A 180 -6.41 2.50 -15.97
N GLY A 181 -7.28 2.74 -15.00
CA GLY A 181 -8.74 2.56 -15.16
C GLY A 181 -9.18 1.10 -15.18
N GLU A 182 -8.26 0.15 -15.00
CA GLU A 182 -8.53 -1.28 -14.98
C GLU A 182 -8.34 -1.84 -13.56
N ARG A 183 -9.35 -2.56 -13.06
CA ARG A 183 -9.30 -3.18 -11.74
C ARG A 183 -8.71 -4.58 -11.84
N PRO A 184 -7.45 -4.80 -11.40
CA PRO A 184 -6.83 -6.11 -11.50
C PRO A 184 -7.46 -7.11 -10.54
N SER A 185 -7.39 -8.39 -10.88
CA SER A 185 -7.79 -9.49 -10.01
C SER A 185 -6.56 -10.24 -9.48
N LEU A 186 -6.67 -10.76 -8.24
CA LEU A 186 -5.63 -11.63 -7.71
C LEU A 186 -5.52 -12.91 -8.57
N SER A 187 -4.30 -13.39 -8.76
CA SER A 187 -4.10 -14.65 -9.48
C SER A 187 -4.77 -15.82 -8.75
N PRO A 188 -5.45 -16.74 -9.46
CA PRO A 188 -6.14 -17.86 -8.81
C PRO A 188 -5.22 -18.72 -7.93
N SER A 189 -3.98 -18.91 -8.31
CA SER A 189 -3.00 -19.68 -7.54
C SER A 189 -2.64 -18.99 -6.22
N ALA A 190 -2.46 -17.68 -6.21
CA ALA A 190 -2.21 -16.92 -4.99
C ALA A 190 -3.44 -16.93 -4.08
N GLN A 191 -4.63 -16.73 -4.64
CA GLN A 191 -5.87 -16.75 -3.87
C GLN A 191 -6.07 -18.11 -3.18
N ILE A 192 -6.01 -19.21 -3.93
CA ILE A 192 -6.18 -20.57 -3.39
C ILE A 192 -5.16 -20.84 -2.28
N PHE A 193 -3.88 -20.46 -2.50
CA PHE A 193 -2.83 -20.69 -1.51
C PHE A 193 -3.11 -19.91 -0.22
N LEU A 194 -3.40 -18.62 -0.31
CA LEU A 194 -3.62 -17.76 0.85
C LEU A 194 -4.85 -18.19 1.67
N GLU A 195 -5.96 -18.54 1.00
CA GLU A 195 -7.17 -19.01 1.64
C GLU A 195 -6.95 -20.37 2.34
N ALA A 196 -6.29 -21.31 1.67
CA ALA A 196 -6.00 -22.64 2.23
C ALA A 196 -5.13 -22.58 3.51
N HIS A 197 -4.33 -21.53 3.67
CA HIS A 197 -3.47 -21.36 4.84
C HIS A 197 -3.99 -20.33 5.86
N GLY A 198 -5.22 -19.82 5.67
CA GLY A 198 -5.85 -18.83 6.55
C GLY A 198 -5.14 -17.46 6.54
N LEU A 199 -4.47 -17.12 5.46
CA LEU A 199 -3.75 -15.85 5.24
C LEU A 199 -4.57 -14.83 4.47
N LEU A 200 -5.72 -15.22 3.97
CA LEU A 200 -6.73 -14.39 3.33
C LEU A 200 -8.12 -14.87 3.73
N ALA A 201 -8.99 -13.95 4.13
CA ALA A 201 -10.38 -14.28 4.42
C ALA A 201 -11.07 -14.72 3.12
N THR A 202 -11.82 -15.81 3.18
CA THR A 202 -12.74 -16.20 2.12
C THR A 202 -13.83 -15.13 2.03
N GLU A 203 -13.93 -14.43 0.91
CA GLU A 203 -15.06 -13.55 0.69
C GLU A 203 -16.33 -14.43 0.61
N THR A 204 -17.17 -14.33 1.61
CA THR A 204 -18.52 -14.87 1.50
C THR A 204 -19.23 -14.04 0.43
N LEU A 205 -19.41 -14.61 -0.75
CA LEU A 205 -20.28 -14.05 -1.80
C LEU A 205 -21.69 -13.98 -1.21
N LEU A 206 -22.07 -12.78 -0.74
CA LEU A 206 -23.45 -12.45 -0.39
C LEU A 206 -24.20 -12.01 -1.63
#